data_55e0fdacff4dc63bf0f3e99fa0cf2d12
#
_entry.id   55e0fdacff4dc63bf0f3e99fa0cf2d12
#
_cell.length_a   1.000
_cell.length_b   1.000
_cell.length_c   1.000
_cell.angle_alpha   90.00
_cell.angle_beta   90.00
_cell.angle_gamma   90.00
#
_symmetry.space_group_name_H-M   'P 1'
#
loop_
_entity.id
_entity.type
_entity.pdbx_description
1 polymer ?
#
loop_
_entity_poly.entity_id
_entity_poly.type
_entity_poly.pdbx_seq_one_letter_code
_entity_poly.pdbx_strand_id
1 'polypeptide(L)'
;ERTYLQLKALELLMLLDRIPQESGADAYFPSEQTELAHHLRDHLLTNREGYVSLAQLAAEHEMSVSHLQKLFKQVYGVPVYRYIKEYRLEQAAVELVRSRKPITEIAQRAGYDNASKFSESFKKRYGKTPSRYRADKKQTAKRSIGNKTE
;
A
#
# COMPACT_ATOMS: atom_id res chain seq x y z
N GLU A 1 -22.19 4.94 -11.77
CA GLU A 1 -20.80 4.61 -11.33
C GLU A 1 -19.85 4.36 -12.52
N ARG A 2 -20.27 3.65 -13.58
CA ARG A 2 -19.43 3.43 -14.77
C ARG A 2 -19.06 4.74 -15.49
N THR A 3 -20.00 5.66 -15.62
CA THR A 3 -19.79 6.98 -16.26
C THR A 3 -18.81 7.86 -15.50
N TYR A 4 -18.85 7.82 -14.17
CA TYR A 4 -17.92 8.58 -13.33
C TYR A 4 -16.47 8.08 -13.48
N LEU A 5 -16.27 6.76 -13.47
CA LEU A 5 -14.94 6.15 -13.66
C LEU A 5 -14.39 6.41 -15.06
N GLN A 6 -15.26 6.39 -16.08
CA GLN A 6 -14.89 6.73 -17.46
C GLN A 6 -14.49 8.21 -17.60
N LEU A 7 -15.23 9.14 -16.97
CA LEU A 7 -14.89 10.56 -16.94
C LEU A 7 -13.56 10.80 -16.23
N LYS A 8 -13.33 10.15 -15.08
CA LYS A 8 -12.05 10.24 -14.34
C LYS A 8 -10.87 9.66 -15.12
N ALA A 9 -11.08 8.58 -15.85
CA ALA A 9 -10.05 8.01 -16.72
C ALA A 9 -9.69 8.96 -17.88
N LEU A 10 -10.71 9.62 -18.49
CA LEU A 10 -10.49 10.61 -19.52
C LEU A 10 -9.78 11.87 -18.99
N GLU A 11 -10.17 12.34 -17.80
CA GLU A 11 -9.52 13.47 -17.12
C GLU A 11 -8.05 13.18 -16.82
N LEU A 12 -7.75 11.95 -16.39
CA LEU A 12 -6.36 11.47 -16.16
C LEU A 12 -5.56 11.40 -17.47
N LEU A 13 -6.17 10.92 -18.54
CA LEU A 13 -5.56 10.89 -19.88
C LEU A 13 -5.26 12.30 -20.41
N MET A 14 -6.19 13.25 -20.23
CA MET A 14 -5.98 14.65 -20.60
C MET A 14 -4.91 15.35 -19.77
N LEU A 15 -4.75 14.96 -18.48
CA LEU A 15 -3.67 15.46 -17.63
C LEU A 15 -2.31 14.89 -18.04
N LEU A 16 -2.26 13.64 -18.46
CA LEU A 16 -1.06 13.01 -19.01
C LEU A 16 -0.60 13.67 -20.34
N ASP A 17 -1.56 14.08 -21.17
CA ASP A 17 -1.28 14.76 -22.44
C ASP A 17 -0.76 16.22 -22.26
N ARG A 18 -1.01 16.81 -21.07
CA ARG A 18 -0.50 18.13 -20.69
C ARG A 18 0.88 18.13 -20.05
N ILE A 19 1.44 16.96 -19.76
CA ILE A 19 2.84 16.87 -19.33
C ILE A 19 3.68 17.25 -20.53
N PRO A 20 4.49 18.33 -20.46
CA PRO A 20 5.37 18.69 -21.56
C PRO A 20 6.22 17.45 -21.88
N GLN A 21 6.08 16.93 -23.08
CA GLN A 21 7.05 15.98 -23.62
C GLN A 21 8.31 16.81 -23.87
N GLU A 22 9.16 16.92 -22.86
CA GLU A 22 10.53 17.36 -23.10
C GLU A 22 11.10 16.42 -24.12
N SER A 23 11.38 16.99 -25.30
CA SER A 23 11.95 16.31 -26.46
C SER A 23 13.38 15.88 -26.13
N GLY A 24 13.49 14.79 -25.44
CA GLY A 24 14.68 13.99 -25.28
C GLY A 24 14.22 12.56 -25.35
N ALA A 25 14.52 11.87 -26.43
CA ALA A 25 14.27 10.46 -26.61
C ALA A 25 15.17 9.63 -25.67
N ASP A 26 15.14 9.92 -24.38
CA ASP A 26 15.46 8.97 -23.36
C ASP A 26 14.17 8.20 -23.09
N ALA A 27 14.01 7.11 -23.83
CA ALA A 27 13.08 6.07 -23.42
C ALA A 27 13.27 5.91 -21.90
N TYR A 28 12.20 6.11 -21.12
CA TYR A 28 12.20 5.93 -19.67
C TYR A 28 12.43 4.43 -19.40
N PHE A 29 13.68 4.04 -19.55
CA PHE A 29 14.17 2.80 -18.97
C PHE A 29 14.35 3.10 -17.48
N PRO A 30 13.66 2.39 -16.59
CA PRO A 30 13.93 2.54 -15.18
C PRO A 30 15.43 2.42 -14.98
N SER A 31 16.05 3.38 -14.30
CA SER A 31 17.46 3.25 -13.99
C SER A 31 17.64 1.93 -13.24
N GLU A 32 18.80 1.29 -13.38
CA GLU A 32 19.16 0.06 -12.66
C GLU A 32 18.83 0.16 -11.16
N GLN A 33 19.00 1.35 -10.60
CA GLN A 33 18.61 1.67 -9.23
C GLN A 33 17.09 1.63 -8.98
N THR A 34 16.30 2.03 -9.95
CA THR A 34 14.83 2.00 -9.85
C THR A 34 14.34 0.55 -9.90
N GLU A 35 14.88 -0.26 -10.80
CA GLU A 35 14.55 -1.70 -10.87
C GLU A 35 14.93 -2.41 -9.59
N LEU A 36 16.12 -2.14 -9.06
CA LEU A 36 16.56 -2.67 -7.78
C LEU A 36 15.61 -2.28 -6.65
N ALA A 37 15.19 -1.02 -6.56
CA ALA A 37 14.23 -0.58 -5.55
C ALA A 37 12.88 -1.29 -5.69
N HIS A 38 12.42 -1.59 -6.91
CA HIS A 38 11.20 -2.38 -7.16
C HIS A 38 11.37 -3.82 -6.66
N HIS A 39 12.49 -4.48 -6.96
CA HIS A 39 12.79 -5.82 -6.45
C HIS A 39 12.83 -5.86 -4.92
N LEU A 40 13.49 -4.89 -4.29
CA LEU A 40 13.53 -4.76 -2.83
C LEU A 40 12.13 -4.61 -2.23
N ARG A 41 11.29 -3.77 -2.83
CA ARG A 41 9.89 -3.60 -2.43
C ARG A 41 9.13 -4.91 -2.51
N ASP A 42 9.20 -5.60 -3.63
CA ASP A 42 8.45 -6.83 -3.87
C ASP A 42 8.88 -7.93 -2.89
N HIS A 43 10.16 -8.05 -2.63
CA HIS A 43 10.69 -8.97 -1.61
C HIS A 43 10.14 -8.65 -0.22
N LEU A 44 10.15 -7.38 0.18
CA LEU A 44 9.62 -6.93 1.48
C LEU A 44 8.11 -7.14 1.63
N LEU A 45 7.35 -7.09 0.54
CA LEU A 45 5.89 -7.23 0.56
C LEU A 45 5.43 -8.70 0.43
N THR A 46 6.19 -9.53 -0.26
CA THR A 46 5.84 -10.94 -0.52
C THR A 46 6.12 -11.82 0.69
N ASN A 47 7.11 -11.47 1.50
CA ASN A 47 7.52 -12.27 2.64
C ASN A 47 6.57 -12.06 3.82
N ARG A 48 5.46 -12.82 3.84
CA ARG A 48 4.38 -12.74 4.85
C ARG A 48 4.70 -13.45 6.15
N GLU A 49 5.63 -14.40 6.15
CA GLU A 49 5.87 -15.30 7.27
C GLU A 49 7.13 -14.98 8.09
N GLY A 50 7.94 -14.05 7.64
CA GLY A 50 9.17 -13.66 8.35
C GLY A 50 9.48 -12.18 8.18
N TYR A 51 9.98 -11.58 9.24
CA TYR A 51 10.66 -10.29 9.14
C TYR A 51 11.94 -10.50 8.32
N VAL A 52 11.90 -10.26 7.00
CA VAL A 52 13.16 -10.06 6.29
C VAL A 52 13.81 -8.85 6.94
N SER A 53 14.90 -9.07 7.64
CA SER A 53 15.61 -7.96 8.21
C SER A 53 16.22 -7.16 7.06
N LEU A 54 16.15 -5.83 7.16
CA LEU A 54 16.78 -4.99 6.14
C LEU A 54 18.28 -5.30 5.99
N ALA A 55 18.90 -5.83 7.04
CA ALA A 55 20.29 -6.26 7.02
C ALA A 55 20.51 -7.49 6.12
N GLN A 56 19.61 -8.47 6.18
CA GLN A 56 19.66 -9.64 5.30
C GLN A 56 19.44 -9.22 3.85
N LEU A 57 18.40 -8.42 3.60
CA LEU A 57 18.09 -7.94 2.25
C LEU A 57 19.21 -7.10 1.65
N ALA A 58 19.86 -6.25 2.45
CA ALA A 58 21.00 -5.46 2.03
C ALA A 58 22.21 -6.36 1.71
N ALA A 59 22.45 -7.39 2.52
CA ALA A 59 23.53 -8.36 2.29
C ALA A 59 23.31 -9.19 0.99
N GLU A 60 22.07 -9.60 0.70
CA GLU A 60 21.72 -10.33 -0.54
C GLU A 60 22.01 -9.50 -1.79
N HIS A 61 22.00 -8.18 -1.69
CA HIS A 61 22.29 -7.26 -2.78
C HIS A 61 23.65 -6.56 -2.65
N GLU A 62 24.56 -7.11 -1.84
CA GLU A 62 25.93 -6.61 -1.66
C GLU A 62 26.00 -5.11 -1.29
N MET A 63 25.02 -4.61 -0.55
CA MET A 63 24.93 -3.21 -0.14
C MET A 63 24.81 -3.03 1.37
N SER A 64 25.09 -1.82 1.85
CA SER A 64 24.84 -1.46 3.24
C SER A 64 23.34 -1.16 3.46
N VAL A 65 22.83 -1.37 4.68
CA VAL A 65 21.48 -0.99 5.08
C VAL A 65 21.20 0.49 4.82
N SER A 66 22.18 1.35 5.08
CA SER A 66 22.06 2.78 4.83
C SER A 66 21.88 3.11 3.34
N HIS A 67 22.59 2.40 2.47
CA HIS A 67 22.44 2.55 1.03
C HIS A 67 21.05 2.09 0.57
N LEU A 68 20.59 0.91 1.02
CA LEU A 68 19.26 0.41 0.73
C LEU A 68 18.17 1.41 1.17
N GLN A 69 18.26 1.95 2.38
CA GLN A 69 17.30 2.93 2.89
C GLN A 69 17.30 4.23 2.07
N LYS A 70 18.48 4.70 1.66
CA LYS A 70 18.63 5.91 0.82
C LYS A 70 18.03 5.69 -0.56
N LEU A 71 18.36 4.58 -1.22
CA LEU A 71 17.84 4.17 -2.51
C LEU A 71 16.31 4.08 -2.47
N PHE A 72 15.77 3.38 -1.48
CA PHE A 72 14.33 3.22 -1.34
C PHE A 72 13.61 4.55 -1.14
N LYS A 73 14.16 5.44 -0.29
CA LYS A 73 13.61 6.78 -0.08
C LYS A 73 13.69 7.64 -1.36
N GLN A 74 14.72 7.47 -2.16
CA GLN A 74 14.93 8.20 -3.41
C GLN A 74 13.86 7.84 -4.45
N VAL A 75 13.54 6.54 -4.57
CA VAL A 75 12.55 6.04 -5.54
C VAL A 75 11.11 6.21 -5.06
N TYR A 76 10.83 5.92 -3.77
CA TYR A 76 9.46 5.95 -3.23
C TYR A 76 9.11 7.21 -2.44
N GLY A 77 10.05 8.14 -2.23
CA GLY A 77 9.82 9.38 -1.50
C GLY A 77 9.66 9.23 0.02
N VAL A 78 9.58 8.00 0.53
CA VAL A 78 9.37 7.71 1.96
C VAL A 78 10.34 6.64 2.47
N PRO A 79 10.70 6.65 3.78
CA PRO A 79 11.52 5.61 4.37
C PRO A 79 10.85 4.22 4.24
N VAL A 80 11.67 3.18 4.04
CA VAL A 80 11.23 1.80 3.83
C VAL A 80 10.26 1.29 4.91
N TYR A 81 10.55 1.57 6.19
CA TYR A 81 9.68 1.15 7.30
C TYR A 81 8.30 1.81 7.25
N ARG A 82 8.24 3.08 6.85
CA ARG A 82 6.98 3.79 6.69
C ARG A 82 6.17 3.20 5.54
N TYR A 83 6.81 2.92 4.42
CA TYR A 83 6.19 2.29 3.26
C TYR A 83 5.56 0.94 3.61
N ILE A 84 6.34 0.04 4.24
CA ILE A 84 5.86 -1.28 4.66
C ILE A 84 4.69 -1.15 5.64
N LYS A 85 4.79 -0.25 6.62
CA LYS A 85 3.74 -0.02 7.61
C LYS A 85 2.44 0.44 6.95
N GLU A 86 2.52 1.40 6.04
CA GLU A 86 1.35 1.92 5.31
C GLU A 86 0.73 0.83 4.44
N TYR A 87 1.52 0.07 3.69
CA TYR A 87 1.05 -1.06 2.89
C TYR A 87 0.34 -2.12 3.73
N ARG A 88 0.92 -2.53 4.85
CA ARG A 88 0.29 -3.52 5.75
C ARG A 88 -1.03 -3.03 6.34
N LEU A 89 -1.15 -1.76 6.66
CA LEU A 89 -2.42 -1.17 7.08
C LEU A 89 -3.47 -1.16 5.96
N GLU A 90 -3.06 -0.95 4.71
CA GLU A 90 -3.95 -1.04 3.54
C GLU A 90 -4.46 -2.47 3.33
N GLN A 91 -3.58 -3.46 3.39
CA GLN A 91 -3.97 -4.87 3.31
C GLN A 91 -4.92 -5.24 4.45
N ALA A 92 -4.66 -4.77 5.67
CA ALA A 92 -5.55 -4.97 6.80
C ALA A 92 -6.93 -4.32 6.58
N ALA A 93 -6.99 -3.14 6.00
CA ALA A 93 -8.25 -2.48 5.66
C ALA A 93 -9.09 -3.30 4.65
N VAL A 94 -8.45 -3.88 3.65
CA VAL A 94 -9.10 -4.79 2.69
C VAL A 94 -9.59 -6.05 3.40
N GLU A 95 -8.76 -6.67 4.26
CA GLU A 95 -9.12 -7.89 4.99
C GLU A 95 -10.26 -7.66 5.99
N LEU A 96 -10.30 -6.50 6.65
CA LEU A 96 -11.41 -6.10 7.54
C LEU A 96 -12.77 -6.11 6.83
N VAL A 97 -12.80 -5.73 5.57
CA VAL A 97 -14.03 -5.68 4.76
C VAL A 97 -14.40 -7.05 4.22
N ARG A 98 -13.41 -7.79 3.70
CA ARG A 98 -13.62 -9.05 2.97
C ARG A 98 -13.76 -10.27 3.87
N SER A 99 -13.25 -10.21 5.10
CA SER A 99 -13.25 -11.37 6.00
C SER A 99 -14.07 -11.12 7.27
N ARG A 100 -14.38 -12.21 7.99
CA ARG A 100 -14.96 -12.18 9.33
C ARG A 100 -13.93 -12.44 10.42
N LYS A 101 -12.65 -12.45 10.07
CA LYS A 101 -11.56 -12.74 11.00
C LYS A 101 -11.55 -11.80 12.19
N PRO A 102 -11.15 -12.28 13.38
CA PRO A 102 -10.91 -11.42 14.53
C PRO A 102 -9.94 -10.30 14.22
N ILE A 103 -10.15 -9.12 14.81
CA ILE A 103 -9.27 -7.97 14.62
C ILE A 103 -7.84 -8.29 15.10
N THR A 104 -7.73 -9.10 16.14
CA THR A 104 -6.44 -9.58 16.67
C THR A 104 -5.65 -10.37 15.63
N GLU A 105 -6.30 -11.26 14.88
CA GLU A 105 -5.66 -12.03 13.81
C GLU A 105 -5.20 -11.11 12.67
N ILE A 106 -6.04 -10.15 12.27
CA ILE A 106 -5.68 -9.17 11.23
C ILE A 106 -4.52 -8.29 11.68
N ALA A 107 -4.49 -7.89 12.96
CA ALA A 107 -3.39 -7.14 13.55
C ALA A 107 -2.07 -7.92 13.47
N GLN A 108 -2.07 -9.19 13.85
CA GLN A 108 -0.90 -10.07 13.77
C GLN A 108 -0.39 -10.19 12.34
N ARG A 109 -1.29 -10.40 11.37
CA ARG A 109 -0.94 -10.46 9.93
C ARG A 109 -0.39 -9.13 9.40
N ALA A 110 -0.82 -8.02 9.97
CA ALA A 110 -0.28 -6.69 9.67
C ALA A 110 1.06 -6.42 10.37
N GLY A 111 1.60 -7.41 11.11
CA GLY A 111 2.88 -7.30 11.81
C GLY A 111 2.83 -6.56 13.14
N TYR A 112 1.67 -6.56 13.79
CA TYR A 112 1.50 -5.97 15.12
C TYR A 112 1.34 -7.06 16.18
N ASP A 113 2.23 -7.09 17.14
CA ASP A 113 2.16 -8.00 18.29
C ASP A 113 1.00 -7.64 19.25
N ASN A 114 0.49 -6.42 19.14
CA ASN A 114 -0.55 -5.89 20.02
C ASN A 114 -1.66 -5.23 19.22
N ALA A 115 -2.89 -5.75 19.40
CA ALA A 115 -4.09 -5.24 18.71
C ALA A 115 -4.42 -3.77 19.06
N SER A 116 -4.02 -3.29 20.24
CA SER A 116 -4.21 -1.88 20.63
C SER A 116 -3.33 -0.96 19.81
N LYS A 117 -2.04 -1.29 19.64
CA LYS A 117 -1.11 -0.54 18.78
C LYS A 117 -1.54 -0.55 17.32
N PHE A 118 -2.07 -1.69 16.84
CA PHE A 118 -2.68 -1.79 15.52
C PHE A 118 -3.86 -0.83 15.39
N SER A 119 -4.80 -0.88 16.34
CA SER A 119 -6.02 -0.05 16.33
C SER A 119 -5.70 1.44 16.36
N GLU A 120 -4.70 1.85 17.13
CA GLU A 120 -4.22 3.23 17.18
C GLU A 120 -3.62 3.66 15.84
N SER A 121 -2.70 2.86 15.28
CA SER A 121 -2.07 3.13 13.97
C SER A 121 -3.11 3.16 12.86
N PHE A 122 -4.08 2.25 12.87
CA PHE A 122 -5.17 2.18 11.92
C PHE A 122 -6.09 3.42 12.03
N LYS A 123 -6.45 3.81 13.26
CA LYS A 123 -7.25 5.01 13.50
C LYS A 123 -6.53 6.27 13.03
N LYS A 124 -5.21 6.36 13.24
CA LYS A 124 -4.40 7.48 12.76
C LYS A 124 -4.42 7.58 11.23
N ARG A 125 -4.43 6.45 10.51
CA ARG A 125 -4.42 6.39 9.04
C ARG A 125 -5.79 6.62 8.41
N TYR A 126 -6.86 6.02 9.00
CA TYR A 126 -8.20 5.97 8.43
C TYR A 126 -9.26 6.79 9.19
N GLY A 127 -8.89 7.47 10.26
CA GLY A 127 -9.79 8.28 11.09
C GLY A 127 -10.75 7.46 11.97
N LYS A 128 -10.76 6.12 11.84
CA LYS A 128 -11.69 5.22 12.52
C LYS A 128 -10.96 3.98 13.04
N THR A 129 -11.45 3.42 14.15
CA THR A 129 -10.95 2.12 14.64
C THR A 129 -11.27 1.01 13.63
N PRO A 130 -10.50 -0.11 13.62
CA PRO A 130 -10.75 -1.26 12.73
C PRO A 130 -12.18 -1.80 12.83
N SER A 131 -12.72 -1.90 14.04
CA SER A 131 -14.10 -2.36 14.28
C SER A 131 -15.13 -1.44 13.62
N ARG A 132 -14.98 -0.13 13.81
CA ARG A 132 -15.87 0.88 13.22
C ARG A 132 -15.77 0.89 11.71
N TYR A 133 -14.55 0.82 11.19
CA TYR A 133 -14.28 0.76 9.74
C TYR A 133 -15.00 -0.46 9.10
N ARG A 134 -14.88 -1.64 9.71
CA ARG A 134 -15.58 -2.87 9.28
C ARG A 134 -17.09 -2.69 9.27
N ALA A 135 -17.67 -2.12 10.35
CA ALA A 135 -19.11 -1.94 10.49
C ALA A 135 -19.67 -1.00 9.42
N ASP A 136 -19.02 0.16 9.22
CA ASP A 136 -19.46 1.17 8.27
C ASP A 136 -19.45 0.64 6.82
N LYS A 137 -18.41 -0.11 6.45
CA LYS A 137 -18.30 -0.68 5.09
C LYS A 137 -19.35 -1.77 4.83
N LYS A 138 -19.68 -2.58 5.85
CA LYS A 138 -20.75 -3.58 5.74
C LYS A 138 -22.14 -2.94 5.59
N GLN A 139 -22.40 -1.81 6.25
CA GLN A 139 -23.65 -1.07 6.11
C GLN A 139 -23.79 -0.45 4.71
N THR A 140 -22.70 0.12 4.19
CA THR A 140 -22.69 0.69 2.83
C THR A 140 -22.96 -0.38 1.78
N ALA A 141 -22.33 -1.56 1.90
CA ALA A 141 -22.55 -2.68 0.99
C ALA A 141 -24.01 -3.18 1.01
N LYS A 142 -24.65 -3.27 2.20
CA LYS A 142 -26.06 -3.66 2.32
C LYS A 142 -27.01 -2.65 1.67
N ARG A 143 -26.76 -1.35 1.82
CA ARG A 143 -27.56 -0.29 1.20
C ARG A 143 -27.48 -0.29 -0.34
N SER A 144 -26.30 -0.59 -0.89
CA SER A 144 -26.12 -0.66 -2.35
C SER A 144 -26.85 -1.85 -3.00
N ILE A 145 -27.08 -2.92 -2.24
CA ILE A 145 -27.81 -4.11 -2.74
C ILE A 145 -29.31 -3.93 -2.60
N GLY A 146 -29.78 -3.28 -1.52
CA GLY A 146 -31.22 -3.03 -1.27
C GLY A 146 -31.87 -2.05 -2.25
N ASN A 147 -31.11 -1.18 -2.89
CA ASN A 147 -31.62 -0.18 -3.87
C ASN A 147 -31.68 -0.72 -5.31
N LYS A 148 -31.42 -2.00 -5.55
CA LYS A 148 -31.48 -2.64 -6.89
C LYS A 148 -32.72 -3.53 -7.07
N THR A 149 -33.62 -3.55 -6.11
CA THR A 149 -34.78 -4.47 -6.11
C THR A 149 -36.14 -3.71 -6.11
N GLU A 150 -36.13 -2.44 -6.52
CA GLU A 150 -37.38 -1.70 -6.87
C GLU A 150 -37.36 -1.33 -8.34
#